data_f87055c93817fc728ebdcdc53009537e
#
_entry.id   f87055c93817fc728ebdcdc53009537e
#
_cell.length_a   1.000
_cell.length_b   1.000
_cell.length_c   1.000
_cell.angle_alpha   90.00
_cell.angle_beta   90.00
_cell.angle_gamma   90.00
#
_symmetry.space_group_name_H-M   'P 1'
#
loop_
_entity.id
_entity.type
_entity.pdbx_description
1 polymer ?
#
loop_
_entity_poly.entity_id
_entity_poly.type
_entity_poly.pdbx_seq_one_letter_code
_entity_poly.pdbx_strand_id
1 'polypeptide(L)'
;MTTDASARAIKPELLRTYTEDFNKDRANLIAADAAVSAGVLKAATDYRGVRALPRDFSIELKQGSITNQERSGRCWMFASLNTLRYELMHRWNLEDFEFSETYLFFWDAMEKSNTYLENVLRTLDEATDSRLFEAINWGPSDDGGWWQMFAALVNKYGLVPKSAYPESENSRNSDDFKQYLNSKLREFAAELRRRSAAGAGEDELRTLKDEYMGTVYRICAVSLGEPPEKFDFFARTKDDAEDDKKCDGKDESCKREDKSDAKACKCDKNKDKTGKDERPQIREIGITPLEFYKKYVPVDVNDFATLANAPLKSRPFNRRYRIRFSANVVEAGDMEFVNVPLDVFKKAALD
;
A
#
# COMPACT_ATOMS: atom_id res chain seq x y z
N MET A 1 34.64 29.38 21.70
CA MET A 1 33.20 29.68 21.46
C MET A 1 32.55 29.86 22.81
N THR A 2 32.00 31.04 23.08
CA THR A 2 31.36 31.34 24.37
C THR A 2 30.15 30.44 24.59
N THR A 3 30.15 29.76 25.73
CA THR A 3 29.06 28.85 26.16
C THR A 3 27.85 29.60 26.73
N ASP A 4 27.79 30.90 26.52
CA ASP A 4 26.73 31.77 27.10
C ASP A 4 25.39 31.47 26.38
N ALA A 5 24.52 30.75 27.08
CA ALA A 5 23.19 30.43 26.62
C ALA A 5 22.33 31.70 26.40
N SER A 6 22.58 32.78 27.11
CA SER A 6 21.85 34.06 27.01
C SER A 6 22.12 34.75 25.67
N ALA A 7 23.33 34.59 25.11
CA ALA A 7 23.68 35.14 23.81
C ALA A 7 22.99 34.42 22.62
N ARG A 8 22.50 33.21 22.87
CA ARG A 8 21.80 32.35 21.86
C ARG A 8 20.27 32.36 22.03
N ALA A 9 19.78 32.92 23.13
CA ALA A 9 18.34 33.00 23.38
C ALA A 9 17.68 34.06 22.49
N ILE A 10 16.42 33.81 22.12
CA ILE A 10 15.60 34.79 21.40
C ILE A 10 15.31 35.93 22.36
N LYS A 11 15.76 37.14 22.01
CA LYS A 11 15.60 38.34 22.84
C LYS A 11 14.19 38.92 22.69
N PRO A 12 13.58 39.46 23.79
CA PRO A 12 12.25 40.09 23.72
C PRO A 12 12.16 41.23 22.68
N GLU A 13 13.25 41.98 22.49
CA GLU A 13 13.32 43.07 21.51
C GLU A 13 13.16 42.52 20.08
N LEU A 14 13.78 41.38 19.81
CA LEU A 14 13.69 40.71 18.50
C LEU A 14 12.28 40.20 18.22
N LEU A 15 11.61 39.66 19.24
CA LEU A 15 10.20 39.22 19.14
C LEU A 15 9.27 40.37 18.81
N ARG A 16 9.50 41.56 19.44
CA ARG A 16 8.74 42.78 19.13
C ARG A 16 8.94 43.20 17.69
N THR A 17 10.16 43.21 17.19
CA THR A 17 10.46 43.50 15.78
C THR A 17 9.75 42.54 14.83
N TYR A 18 9.76 41.24 15.12
CA TYR A 18 9.05 40.25 14.31
C TYR A 18 7.54 40.50 14.29
N THR A 19 6.95 40.82 15.44
CA THR A 19 5.52 41.15 15.53
C THR A 19 5.18 42.41 14.73
N GLU A 20 5.99 43.46 14.88
CA GLU A 20 5.80 44.69 14.11
C GLU A 20 5.92 44.49 12.60
N ASP A 21 6.95 43.76 12.16
CA ASP A 21 7.18 43.48 10.75
C ASP A 21 6.07 42.59 10.17
N PHE A 22 5.61 41.58 10.88
CA PHE A 22 4.47 40.76 10.49
C PHE A 22 3.21 41.60 10.29
N ASN A 23 2.90 42.49 11.22
CA ASN A 23 1.68 43.32 11.20
C ASN A 23 1.72 44.45 10.16
N LYS A 24 2.90 44.86 9.65
CA LYS A 24 3.02 45.84 8.58
C LYS A 24 2.46 45.37 7.24
N ASP A 25 2.49 44.06 6.98
CA ASP A 25 2.01 43.50 5.72
C ASP A 25 0.60 42.93 5.89
N ARG A 26 -0.37 43.60 5.24
CA ARG A 26 -1.76 43.15 5.23
C ARG A 26 -1.92 41.74 4.63
N ALA A 27 -1.05 41.31 3.71
CA ALA A 27 -1.11 39.98 3.16
C ALA A 27 -0.83 38.90 4.23
N ASN A 28 0.08 39.19 5.18
CA ASN A 28 0.34 38.30 6.30
C ASN A 28 -0.89 38.12 7.17
N LEU A 29 -1.62 39.21 7.49
CA LEU A 29 -2.82 39.15 8.33
C LEU A 29 -3.92 38.34 7.67
N ILE A 30 -4.18 38.57 6.38
CA ILE A 30 -5.18 37.82 5.62
C ILE A 30 -4.81 36.32 5.55
N ALA A 31 -3.53 36.02 5.28
CA ALA A 31 -3.04 34.66 5.21
C ALA A 31 -3.15 33.95 6.58
N ALA A 32 -2.82 34.66 7.67
CA ALA A 32 -2.94 34.13 9.03
C ALA A 32 -4.40 33.81 9.38
N ASP A 33 -5.33 34.74 9.15
CA ASP A 33 -6.75 34.53 9.42
C ASP A 33 -7.30 33.32 8.62
N ALA A 34 -6.94 33.23 7.33
CA ALA A 34 -7.33 32.10 6.49
C ALA A 34 -6.72 30.76 6.98
N ALA A 35 -5.43 30.77 7.34
CA ALA A 35 -4.73 29.56 7.78
C ALA A 35 -5.18 29.10 9.18
N VAL A 36 -5.41 30.03 10.10
CA VAL A 36 -5.89 29.70 11.46
C VAL A 36 -7.31 29.13 11.41
N SER A 37 -8.17 29.69 10.55
CA SER A 37 -9.57 29.23 10.44
C SER A 37 -9.76 27.96 9.63
N ALA A 38 -8.99 27.75 8.54
CA ALA A 38 -9.20 26.66 7.59
C ALA A 38 -8.07 25.62 7.54
N GLY A 39 -6.95 25.87 8.23
CA GLY A 39 -5.72 25.08 8.12
C GLY A 39 -4.83 25.53 6.95
N VAL A 40 -3.52 25.39 7.12
CA VAL A 40 -2.49 25.92 6.19
C VAL A 40 -2.67 25.36 4.78
N LEU A 41 -2.86 24.05 4.61
CA LEU A 41 -2.99 23.41 3.29
C LEU A 41 -4.22 23.91 2.51
N LYS A 42 -5.35 24.07 3.21
CA LYS A 42 -6.58 24.55 2.59
C LYS A 42 -6.47 26.05 2.24
N ALA A 43 -5.88 26.84 3.11
CA ALA A 43 -5.65 28.26 2.87
C ALA A 43 -4.68 28.52 1.70
N ALA A 44 -3.69 27.64 1.49
CA ALA A 44 -2.69 27.73 0.43
C ALA A 44 -3.16 27.16 -0.93
N THR A 45 -4.39 26.65 -1.05
CA THR A 45 -4.89 26.05 -2.29
C THR A 45 -4.99 27.10 -3.41
N ASP A 46 -4.26 26.91 -4.51
CA ASP A 46 -4.39 27.72 -5.70
C ASP A 46 -5.60 27.27 -6.56
N TYR A 47 -6.71 27.96 -6.40
CA TYR A 47 -7.95 27.68 -7.15
C TYR A 47 -7.81 27.91 -8.67
N ARG A 48 -6.89 28.76 -9.11
CA ARG A 48 -6.64 28.94 -10.54
C ARG A 48 -5.93 27.72 -11.11
N GLY A 49 -4.90 27.22 -10.40
CA GLY A 49 -4.22 25.99 -10.74
C GLY A 49 -5.18 24.79 -10.75
N VAL A 50 -6.01 24.64 -9.71
CA VAL A 50 -7.01 23.54 -9.64
C VAL A 50 -7.97 23.56 -10.83
N ARG A 51 -8.45 24.75 -11.26
CA ARG A 51 -9.32 24.85 -12.43
C ARG A 51 -8.61 24.61 -13.77
N ALA A 52 -7.31 24.82 -13.81
CA ALA A 52 -6.49 24.61 -15.01
C ALA A 52 -6.03 23.15 -15.16
N LEU A 53 -6.24 22.28 -14.16
CA LEU A 53 -5.92 20.86 -14.26
C LEU A 53 -6.72 20.21 -15.40
N PRO A 54 -6.07 19.47 -16.30
CA PRO A 54 -6.77 18.72 -17.34
C PRO A 54 -7.64 17.65 -16.68
N ARG A 55 -8.86 17.48 -17.19
CA ARG A 55 -9.81 16.45 -16.72
C ARG A 55 -9.97 15.32 -17.70
N ASP A 56 -9.47 15.51 -18.91
CA ASP A 56 -9.48 14.52 -19.97
C ASP A 56 -8.05 14.03 -20.21
N PHE A 57 -7.91 12.72 -20.35
CA PHE A 57 -6.63 12.06 -20.59
C PHE A 57 -6.67 11.37 -21.97
N SER A 58 -5.53 11.36 -22.66
CA SER A 58 -5.40 10.68 -23.97
C SER A 58 -5.50 9.16 -23.86
N ILE A 59 -5.23 8.61 -22.67
CA ILE A 59 -5.31 7.19 -22.36
C ILE A 59 -6.05 7.04 -21.05
N GLU A 60 -7.17 6.33 -21.07
CA GLU A 60 -7.92 5.94 -19.88
C GLU A 60 -7.98 4.41 -19.78
N LEU A 61 -7.49 3.89 -18.67
CA LEU A 61 -7.56 2.46 -18.38
C LEU A 61 -8.85 2.16 -17.60
N LYS A 62 -9.62 1.18 -18.07
CA LYS A 62 -10.83 0.70 -17.36
C LYS A 62 -10.41 -0.19 -16.18
N GLN A 63 -10.23 0.40 -15.01
CA GLN A 63 -9.70 -0.28 -13.81
C GLN A 63 -10.77 -0.76 -12.82
N GLY A 64 -12.05 -0.59 -13.12
CA GLY A 64 -13.14 -0.85 -12.17
C GLY A 64 -13.32 0.27 -11.14
N SER A 65 -13.90 -0.05 -9.99
CA SER A 65 -14.14 0.90 -8.90
C SER A 65 -12.82 1.41 -8.28
N ILE A 66 -12.85 2.62 -7.71
CA ILE A 66 -11.67 3.21 -7.04
C ILE A 66 -11.44 2.50 -5.71
N THR A 67 -10.22 2.03 -5.49
CA THR A 67 -9.77 1.48 -4.20
C THR A 67 -9.29 2.60 -3.28
N ASN A 68 -9.44 2.45 -1.97
CA ASN A 68 -9.09 3.48 -0.99
C ASN A 68 -8.36 2.88 0.21
N GLN A 69 -7.12 3.31 0.45
CA GLN A 69 -6.32 2.87 1.61
C GLN A 69 -6.74 3.55 2.92
N GLU A 70 -7.59 4.56 2.85
CA GLU A 70 -8.02 5.39 3.98
C GLU A 70 -6.83 5.94 4.80
N ARG A 71 -6.78 5.72 6.12
CA ARG A 71 -5.75 6.21 7.04
C ARG A 71 -4.74 5.11 7.39
N SER A 72 -4.24 4.40 6.37
CA SER A 72 -3.24 3.35 6.57
C SER A 72 -2.04 3.56 5.65
N GLY A 73 -0.87 3.05 6.03
CA GLY A 73 0.36 3.17 5.24
C GLY A 73 0.51 2.07 4.18
N ARG A 74 -0.59 1.56 3.62
CA ARG A 74 -0.64 0.46 2.64
C ARG A 74 -0.56 0.91 1.17
N CYS A 75 -0.19 2.17 0.87
CA CYS A 75 -0.17 2.70 -0.50
C CYS A 75 0.59 1.82 -1.50
N TRP A 76 1.74 1.28 -1.09
CA TRP A 76 2.56 0.38 -1.90
C TRP A 76 1.83 -0.94 -2.24
N MET A 77 1.06 -1.46 -1.29
CA MET A 77 0.27 -2.69 -1.43
C MET A 77 -0.94 -2.46 -2.35
N PHE A 78 -1.68 -1.35 -2.15
CA PHE A 78 -2.77 -0.94 -3.04
C PHE A 78 -2.29 -0.73 -4.47
N ALA A 79 -1.17 -0.02 -4.68
CA ALA A 79 -0.60 0.20 -6.00
C ALA A 79 -0.23 -1.12 -6.69
N SER A 80 0.45 -2.04 -5.98
CA SER A 80 0.84 -3.34 -6.52
C SER A 80 -0.37 -4.23 -6.83
N LEU A 81 -1.35 -4.29 -5.93
CA LEU A 81 -2.58 -5.07 -6.15
C LEU A 81 -3.43 -4.51 -7.29
N ASN A 82 -3.51 -3.19 -7.46
CA ASN A 82 -4.22 -2.57 -8.58
C ASN A 82 -3.57 -2.91 -9.94
N THR A 83 -2.25 -3.06 -10.00
CA THR A 83 -1.57 -3.55 -11.21
C THR A 83 -2.03 -4.98 -11.57
N LEU A 84 -2.03 -5.90 -10.60
CA LEU A 84 -2.52 -7.26 -10.82
C LEU A 84 -4.03 -7.32 -11.09
N ARG A 85 -4.80 -6.45 -10.43
CA ARG A 85 -6.26 -6.32 -10.60
C ARG A 85 -6.63 -5.96 -12.03
N TYR A 86 -5.91 -5.01 -12.63
CA TYR A 86 -6.14 -4.60 -14.02
C TYR A 86 -6.00 -5.79 -14.97
N GLU A 87 -4.90 -6.52 -14.88
CA GLU A 87 -4.63 -7.69 -15.73
C GLU A 87 -5.64 -8.83 -15.50
N LEU A 88 -5.99 -9.10 -14.24
CA LEU A 88 -6.98 -10.11 -13.89
C LEU A 88 -8.36 -9.76 -14.47
N MET A 89 -8.82 -8.52 -14.31
CA MET A 89 -10.11 -8.08 -14.83
C MET A 89 -10.18 -8.16 -16.36
N HIS A 90 -9.10 -7.81 -17.06
CA HIS A 90 -9.02 -7.92 -18.50
C HIS A 90 -9.01 -9.38 -18.96
N ARG A 91 -8.18 -10.21 -18.32
CA ARG A 91 -8.06 -11.63 -18.66
C ARG A 91 -9.39 -12.39 -18.56
N TRP A 92 -10.18 -12.09 -17.54
CA TRP A 92 -11.41 -12.80 -17.22
C TRP A 92 -12.68 -12.00 -17.59
N ASN A 93 -12.53 -10.88 -18.27
CA ASN A 93 -13.63 -9.97 -18.63
C ASN A 93 -14.57 -9.66 -17.45
N LEU A 94 -14.00 -9.34 -16.27
CA LEU A 94 -14.79 -9.09 -15.06
C LEU A 94 -15.41 -7.70 -15.08
N GLU A 95 -16.63 -7.58 -14.55
CA GLU A 95 -17.34 -6.32 -14.38
C GLU A 95 -16.63 -5.42 -13.35
N ASP A 96 -16.32 -5.99 -12.20
CA ASP A 96 -15.51 -5.37 -11.14
C ASP A 96 -14.83 -6.46 -10.31
N PHE A 97 -13.72 -6.11 -9.67
CA PHE A 97 -12.97 -6.98 -8.78
C PHE A 97 -12.08 -6.15 -7.87
N GLU A 98 -11.84 -6.62 -6.65
CA GLU A 98 -10.85 -6.04 -5.74
C GLU A 98 -10.19 -7.17 -4.94
N PHE A 99 -8.86 -7.13 -4.84
CA PHE A 99 -8.12 -7.99 -3.91
C PHE A 99 -8.30 -7.52 -2.47
N SER A 100 -8.07 -8.40 -1.51
CA SER A 100 -7.99 -8.02 -0.11
C SER A 100 -6.59 -7.49 0.21
N GLU A 101 -6.49 -6.21 0.44
CA GLU A 101 -5.28 -5.56 0.94
C GLU A 101 -5.04 -5.92 2.41
N THR A 102 -6.10 -6.15 3.18
CA THR A 102 -6.02 -6.56 4.59
C THR A 102 -5.36 -7.94 4.74
N TYR A 103 -5.56 -8.85 3.77
CA TYR A 103 -4.91 -10.15 3.76
C TYR A 103 -3.39 -10.05 3.71
N LEU A 104 -2.86 -9.29 2.76
CA LEU A 104 -1.42 -9.08 2.68
C LEU A 104 -0.89 -8.21 3.82
N PHE A 105 -1.70 -7.29 4.35
CA PHE A 105 -1.32 -6.47 5.49
C PHE A 105 -1.14 -7.30 6.77
N PHE A 106 -1.98 -8.31 6.97
CA PHE A 106 -1.81 -9.28 8.06
C PHE A 106 -0.45 -9.98 7.97
N TRP A 107 -0.14 -10.54 6.80
CA TRP A 107 1.11 -11.27 6.59
C TRP A 107 2.33 -10.35 6.58
N ASP A 108 2.21 -9.13 6.08
CA ASP A 108 3.28 -8.12 6.17
C ASP A 108 3.61 -7.78 7.63
N ALA A 109 2.60 -7.61 8.47
CA ALA A 109 2.82 -7.37 9.90
C ALA A 109 3.51 -8.55 10.59
N MET A 110 3.11 -9.78 10.25
CA MET A 110 3.74 -11.02 10.75
C MET A 110 5.20 -11.12 10.31
N GLU A 111 5.45 -10.98 9.02
CA GLU A 111 6.79 -11.18 8.43
C GLU A 111 7.77 -10.07 8.82
N LYS A 112 7.35 -8.81 8.83
CA LYS A 112 8.17 -7.71 9.34
C LYS A 112 8.53 -7.91 10.80
N SER A 113 7.59 -8.40 11.62
CA SER A 113 7.86 -8.72 13.02
C SER A 113 8.89 -9.83 13.17
N ASN A 114 8.76 -10.90 12.36
CA ASN A 114 9.73 -11.97 12.30
C ASN A 114 11.12 -11.48 11.87
N THR A 115 11.18 -10.72 10.79
CA THR A 115 12.44 -10.16 10.26
C THR A 115 13.08 -9.20 11.26
N TYR A 116 12.29 -8.37 11.94
CA TYR A 116 12.80 -7.51 13.00
C TYR A 116 13.47 -8.31 14.12
N LEU A 117 12.81 -9.35 14.64
CA LEU A 117 13.37 -10.19 15.70
C LEU A 117 14.61 -10.96 15.23
N GLU A 118 14.64 -11.45 13.99
CA GLU A 118 15.85 -12.03 13.39
C GLU A 118 17.00 -11.01 13.28
N ASN A 119 16.69 -9.76 12.91
CA ASN A 119 17.68 -8.69 12.86
C ASN A 119 18.20 -8.32 14.27
N VAL A 120 17.34 -8.38 15.29
CA VAL A 120 17.76 -8.22 16.69
C VAL A 120 18.74 -9.33 17.09
N LEU A 121 18.44 -10.61 16.77
CA LEU A 121 19.33 -11.73 17.04
C LEU A 121 20.68 -11.61 16.31
N ARG A 122 20.67 -11.11 15.10
CA ARG A 122 21.90 -10.90 14.29
C ARG A 122 22.75 -9.71 14.75
N THR A 123 22.24 -8.89 15.63
CA THR A 123 22.89 -7.64 16.11
C THR A 123 22.98 -7.59 17.63
N LEU A 124 23.03 -8.75 18.30
CA LEU A 124 23.13 -8.83 19.76
C LEU A 124 24.41 -8.23 20.32
N ASP A 125 25.48 -8.26 19.54
CA ASP A 125 26.80 -7.68 19.82
C ASP A 125 26.88 -6.16 19.55
N GLU A 126 25.92 -5.60 18.82
CA GLU A 126 25.85 -4.16 18.57
C GLU A 126 25.43 -3.39 19.83
N ALA A 127 26.04 -2.24 20.07
CA ALA A 127 25.59 -1.34 21.14
C ALA A 127 24.17 -0.81 20.84
N THR A 128 23.37 -0.54 21.89
CA THR A 128 22.00 -0.06 21.74
C THR A 128 21.90 1.34 21.13
N ASP A 129 22.98 2.13 21.21
CA ASP A 129 23.16 3.44 20.61
C ASP A 129 23.93 3.40 19.27
N SER A 130 24.20 2.20 18.73
CA SER A 130 24.81 2.08 17.40
C SER A 130 23.81 2.51 16.33
N ARG A 131 24.31 3.22 15.31
CA ARG A 131 23.48 3.67 14.17
C ARG A 131 22.73 2.52 13.48
N LEU A 132 23.35 1.31 13.47
CA LEU A 132 22.71 0.14 12.87
C LEU A 132 21.51 -0.30 13.70
N PHE A 133 21.68 -0.45 15.02
CA PHE A 133 20.61 -0.88 15.89
C PHE A 133 19.47 0.16 15.97
N GLU A 134 19.82 1.45 16.03
CA GLU A 134 18.82 2.53 15.92
C GLU A 134 17.98 2.41 14.65
N ALA A 135 18.62 2.18 13.50
CA ALA A 135 17.92 2.05 12.22
C ALA A 135 16.98 0.83 12.19
N ILE A 136 17.41 -0.32 12.76
CA ILE A 136 16.57 -1.51 12.88
C ILE A 136 15.40 -1.28 13.84
N ASN A 137 15.65 -0.59 14.95
CA ASN A 137 14.68 -0.40 16.03
C ASN A 137 13.71 0.78 15.80
N TRP A 138 13.93 1.59 14.76
CA TRP A 138 13.12 2.77 14.47
C TRP A 138 11.66 2.41 14.26
N GLY A 139 11.40 1.45 13.36
CA GLY A 139 10.07 1.00 13.00
C GLY A 139 10.01 -0.50 12.79
N PRO A 140 9.91 -1.31 13.87
CA PRO A 140 9.99 -2.78 13.79
C PRO A 140 9.04 -3.43 12.78
N SER A 141 7.80 -2.91 12.69
CA SER A 141 6.77 -3.36 11.76
C SER A 141 6.05 -2.17 11.13
N ASP A 142 6.81 -1.11 10.80
CA ASP A 142 6.25 0.10 10.22
C ASP A 142 5.64 -0.15 8.84
N ASP A 143 4.72 0.73 8.48
CA ASP A 143 4.09 0.77 7.18
C ASP A 143 5.10 1.14 6.07
N GLY A 144 4.69 0.92 4.83
CA GLY A 144 5.54 1.14 3.66
C GLY A 144 6.20 -0.14 3.15
N GLY A 145 6.61 -0.10 1.91
CA GLY A 145 7.25 -1.21 1.21
C GLY A 145 7.44 -0.92 -0.27
N TRP A 146 7.97 -1.89 -0.98
CA TRP A 146 8.24 -1.84 -2.41
C TRP A 146 7.89 -3.17 -3.08
N TRP A 147 8.01 -3.21 -4.40
CA TRP A 147 7.58 -4.36 -5.20
C TRP A 147 8.13 -5.70 -4.73
N GLN A 148 9.43 -5.79 -4.38
CA GLN A 148 10.01 -7.07 -3.94
C GLN A 148 9.42 -7.57 -2.62
N MET A 149 9.07 -6.67 -1.69
CA MET A 149 8.33 -7.03 -0.47
C MET A 149 6.94 -7.57 -0.80
N PHE A 150 6.24 -6.93 -1.72
CA PHE A 150 4.95 -7.39 -2.21
C PHE A 150 5.06 -8.77 -2.86
N ALA A 151 6.02 -8.94 -3.78
CA ALA A 151 6.25 -10.22 -4.46
C ALA A 151 6.58 -11.36 -3.48
N ALA A 152 7.38 -11.07 -2.45
CA ALA A 152 7.70 -12.04 -1.40
C ALA A 152 6.45 -12.53 -0.64
N LEU A 153 5.54 -11.61 -0.29
CA LEU A 153 4.29 -11.95 0.38
C LEU A 153 3.36 -12.76 -0.54
N VAL A 154 3.21 -12.36 -1.81
CA VAL A 154 2.37 -13.08 -2.78
C VAL A 154 2.89 -14.47 -3.04
N ASN A 155 4.20 -14.65 -3.20
CA ASN A 155 4.82 -15.95 -3.40
C ASN A 155 4.61 -16.91 -2.22
N LYS A 156 4.65 -16.39 -1.01
CA LYS A 156 4.53 -17.19 0.21
C LYS A 156 3.08 -17.47 0.59
N TYR A 157 2.22 -16.46 0.50
CA TYR A 157 0.86 -16.51 1.03
C TYR A 157 -0.24 -16.50 -0.03
N GLY A 158 0.07 -16.17 -1.27
CA GLY A 158 -0.93 -16.02 -2.33
C GLY A 158 -1.78 -14.76 -2.19
N LEU A 159 -2.95 -14.77 -2.80
CA LEU A 159 -3.90 -13.66 -2.82
C LEU A 159 -5.33 -14.14 -2.56
N VAL A 160 -6.16 -13.26 -2.03
CA VAL A 160 -7.58 -13.50 -1.84
C VAL A 160 -8.40 -12.30 -2.34
N PRO A 161 -9.65 -12.49 -2.80
CA PRO A 161 -10.55 -11.39 -3.10
C PRO A 161 -10.99 -10.68 -1.81
N LYS A 162 -11.32 -9.41 -1.91
CA LYS A 162 -11.79 -8.58 -0.78
C LYS A 162 -13.02 -9.17 -0.07
N SER A 163 -13.89 -9.86 -0.82
CA SER A 163 -15.06 -10.54 -0.26
C SER A 163 -14.70 -11.69 0.70
N ALA A 164 -13.53 -12.33 0.52
CA ALA A 164 -13.08 -13.43 1.39
C ALA A 164 -12.38 -12.93 2.66
N TYR A 165 -11.78 -11.74 2.63
CA TYR A 165 -11.14 -11.13 3.79
C TYR A 165 -11.28 -9.60 3.71
N PRO A 166 -12.38 -9.04 4.25
CA PRO A 166 -12.72 -7.63 4.12
C PRO A 166 -11.86 -6.74 5.04
N GLU A 167 -12.00 -5.43 4.87
CA GLU A 167 -11.37 -4.44 5.75
C GLU A 167 -11.89 -4.55 7.18
N SER A 168 -10.97 -4.44 8.15
CA SER A 168 -11.27 -4.20 9.56
C SER A 168 -11.13 -2.71 9.90
N GLU A 169 -11.57 -2.27 11.07
CA GLU A 169 -11.34 -0.90 11.54
C GLU A 169 -9.84 -0.61 11.66
N ASN A 170 -9.06 -1.57 12.14
CA ASN A 170 -7.61 -1.43 12.31
C ASN A 170 -6.83 -1.50 10.98
N SER A 171 -7.41 -2.05 9.90
CA SER A 171 -6.80 -1.96 8.58
C SER A 171 -7.10 -0.61 7.91
N ARG A 172 -8.27 -0.02 8.16
CA ARG A 172 -8.64 1.32 7.67
C ARG A 172 -7.87 2.44 8.36
N ASN A 173 -7.60 2.28 9.64
CA ASN A 173 -6.77 3.19 10.45
C ASN A 173 -5.75 2.39 11.24
N SER A 174 -4.53 2.29 10.69
CA SER A 174 -3.49 1.39 11.22
C SER A 174 -2.67 1.97 12.36
N ASP A 175 -2.85 3.22 12.74
CA ASP A 175 -1.97 3.94 13.68
C ASP A 175 -1.87 3.23 15.03
N ASP A 176 -3.00 2.99 15.71
CA ASP A 176 -3.03 2.39 17.04
C ASP A 176 -2.52 0.93 17.03
N PHE A 177 -2.94 0.15 16.01
CA PHE A 177 -2.46 -1.21 15.81
C PHE A 177 -0.94 -1.26 15.66
N LYS A 178 -0.37 -0.43 14.79
CA LYS A 178 1.07 -0.38 14.53
C LYS A 178 1.85 0.14 15.75
N GLN A 179 1.34 1.15 16.44
CA GLN A 179 1.96 1.66 17.66
C GLN A 179 2.06 0.58 18.73
N TYR A 180 0.96 -0.16 18.97
CA TYR A 180 0.93 -1.25 19.94
C TYR A 180 1.86 -2.40 19.54
N LEU A 181 1.81 -2.84 18.29
CA LEU A 181 2.67 -3.91 17.77
C LEU A 181 4.15 -3.54 17.88
N ASN A 182 4.53 -2.34 17.44
CA ASN A 182 5.91 -1.86 17.52
C ASN A 182 6.41 -1.73 18.96
N SER A 183 5.55 -1.28 19.88
CA SER A 183 5.89 -1.24 21.29
C SER A 183 6.18 -2.63 21.86
N LYS A 184 5.33 -3.61 21.52
CA LYS A 184 5.50 -5.00 21.96
C LYS A 184 6.75 -5.65 21.35
N LEU A 185 7.04 -5.39 20.09
CA LEU A 185 8.27 -5.87 19.44
C LEU A 185 9.54 -5.31 20.07
N ARG A 186 9.55 -4.03 20.47
CA ARG A 186 10.68 -3.44 21.22
C ARG A 186 10.85 -4.07 22.61
N GLU A 187 9.75 -4.39 23.30
CA GLU A 187 9.80 -5.16 24.57
C GLU A 187 10.47 -6.51 24.35
N PHE A 188 10.09 -7.25 23.30
CA PHE A 188 10.70 -8.53 22.96
C PHE A 188 12.17 -8.40 22.60
N ALA A 189 12.55 -7.39 21.83
CA ALA A 189 13.96 -7.11 21.52
C ALA A 189 14.79 -6.84 22.77
N ALA A 190 14.26 -6.05 23.71
CA ALA A 190 14.93 -5.77 24.97
C ALA A 190 15.13 -7.06 25.81
N GLU A 191 14.14 -7.94 25.85
CA GLU A 191 14.23 -9.20 26.57
C GLU A 191 15.22 -10.17 25.91
N LEU A 192 15.21 -10.31 24.56
CA LEU A 192 16.20 -11.12 23.85
C LEU A 192 17.63 -10.66 24.14
N ARG A 193 17.87 -9.37 24.08
CA ARG A 193 19.19 -8.79 24.40
C ARG A 193 19.58 -9.01 25.86
N ARG A 194 18.63 -8.86 26.80
CA ARG A 194 18.84 -9.11 28.21
C ARG A 194 19.21 -10.58 28.48
N ARG A 195 18.50 -11.52 27.85
CA ARG A 195 18.79 -12.97 27.96
C ARG A 195 20.16 -13.32 27.40
N SER A 196 20.47 -12.79 26.20
CA SER A 196 21.79 -12.98 25.60
C SER A 196 22.92 -12.46 26.49
N ALA A 197 22.77 -11.27 27.05
CA ALA A 197 23.76 -10.71 27.99
C ALA A 197 23.89 -11.51 29.29
N ALA A 198 22.85 -12.27 29.69
CA ALA A 198 22.86 -13.20 30.81
C ALA A 198 23.43 -14.57 30.45
N GLY A 199 23.89 -14.80 29.19
CA GLY A 199 24.53 -16.04 28.74
C GLY A 199 23.58 -17.06 28.11
N ALA A 200 22.34 -16.69 27.74
CA ALA A 200 21.43 -17.57 27.01
C ALA A 200 22.03 -17.98 25.67
N GLY A 201 21.93 -19.26 25.34
CA GLY A 201 22.40 -19.80 24.07
C GLY A 201 21.45 -19.50 22.90
N GLU A 202 21.92 -19.76 21.67
CA GLU A 202 21.14 -19.49 20.45
C GLU A 202 19.79 -20.24 20.44
N ASP A 203 19.78 -21.52 20.83
CA ASP A 203 18.54 -22.32 20.82
C ASP A 203 17.49 -21.78 21.80
N GLU A 204 17.91 -21.29 22.98
CA GLU A 204 17.00 -20.67 23.95
C GLU A 204 16.43 -19.36 23.37
N LEU A 205 17.25 -18.52 22.74
CA LEU A 205 16.80 -17.25 22.16
C LEU A 205 15.86 -17.49 20.98
N ARG A 206 16.07 -18.52 20.17
CA ARG A 206 15.16 -18.90 19.07
C ARG A 206 13.83 -19.42 19.60
N THR A 207 13.84 -20.27 20.61
CA THR A 207 12.61 -20.74 21.26
C THR A 207 11.79 -19.57 21.80
N LEU A 208 12.45 -18.63 22.47
CA LEU A 208 11.80 -17.44 22.99
C LEU A 208 11.24 -16.54 21.88
N LYS A 209 11.96 -16.39 20.76
CA LYS A 209 11.46 -15.69 19.58
C LYS A 209 10.20 -16.34 19.02
N ASP A 210 10.13 -17.67 18.95
CA ASP A 210 8.95 -18.38 18.45
C ASP A 210 7.73 -18.19 19.36
N GLU A 211 7.92 -18.14 20.67
CA GLU A 211 6.87 -17.76 21.63
C GLU A 211 6.38 -16.31 21.39
N TYR A 212 7.30 -15.39 21.12
CA TYR A 212 6.95 -14.02 20.80
C TYR A 212 6.17 -13.91 19.48
N MET A 213 6.54 -14.69 18.47
CA MET A 213 5.78 -14.73 17.21
C MET A 213 4.35 -15.26 17.41
N GLY A 214 4.12 -16.20 18.33
CA GLY A 214 2.77 -16.60 18.73
C GLY A 214 1.96 -15.45 19.35
N THR A 215 2.63 -14.58 20.11
CA THR A 215 2.00 -13.36 20.64
C THR A 215 1.71 -12.33 19.54
N VAL A 216 2.63 -12.17 18.59
CA VAL A 216 2.43 -11.31 17.40
C VAL A 216 1.23 -11.79 16.59
N TYR A 217 1.13 -13.10 16.32
CA TYR A 217 -0.02 -13.66 15.60
C TYR A 217 -1.34 -13.32 16.31
N ARG A 218 -1.40 -13.50 17.63
CA ARG A 218 -2.59 -13.14 18.42
C ARG A 218 -2.94 -11.67 18.31
N ILE A 219 -1.95 -10.76 18.35
CA ILE A 219 -2.17 -9.32 18.17
C ILE A 219 -2.76 -9.04 16.77
N CYS A 220 -2.18 -9.63 15.74
CA CYS A 220 -2.65 -9.47 14.35
C CYS A 220 -4.07 -10.03 14.20
N ALA A 221 -4.34 -11.24 14.68
CA ALA A 221 -5.65 -11.89 14.56
C ALA A 221 -6.76 -11.14 15.31
N VAL A 222 -6.47 -10.62 16.52
CA VAL A 222 -7.42 -9.79 17.28
C VAL A 222 -7.71 -8.47 16.57
N SER A 223 -6.73 -7.88 15.89
CA SER A 223 -6.85 -6.56 15.27
C SER A 223 -7.42 -6.61 13.84
N LEU A 224 -7.05 -7.61 13.06
CA LEU A 224 -7.35 -7.70 11.64
C LEU A 224 -8.30 -8.84 11.26
N GLY A 225 -8.57 -9.78 12.20
CA GLY A 225 -9.23 -11.05 11.94
C GLY A 225 -8.24 -12.15 11.57
N GLU A 226 -8.69 -13.41 11.55
CA GLU A 226 -7.87 -14.54 11.08
C GLU A 226 -7.97 -14.66 9.55
N PRO A 227 -6.83 -14.77 8.84
CA PRO A 227 -6.84 -14.94 7.40
C PRO A 227 -7.39 -16.32 7.00
N PRO A 228 -8.18 -16.42 5.91
CA PRO A 228 -8.75 -17.69 5.49
C PRO A 228 -7.68 -18.62 4.90
N GLU A 229 -7.72 -19.89 5.27
CA GLU A 229 -6.93 -20.93 4.63
C GLU A 229 -7.50 -21.32 3.25
N LYS A 230 -8.83 -21.30 3.13
CA LYS A 230 -9.59 -21.56 1.91
C LYS A 230 -10.78 -20.62 1.83
N PHE A 231 -11.21 -20.32 0.62
CA PHE A 231 -12.38 -19.47 0.40
C PHE A 231 -13.12 -19.86 -0.88
N ASP A 232 -14.35 -19.38 -0.99
CA ASP A 232 -15.13 -19.49 -2.20
C ASP A 232 -14.97 -18.22 -3.03
N PHE A 233 -14.79 -18.37 -4.34
CA PHE A 233 -14.65 -17.26 -5.27
C PHE A 233 -15.78 -17.27 -6.29
N PHE A 234 -16.51 -16.14 -6.35
CA PHE A 234 -17.57 -15.89 -7.33
C PHE A 234 -17.32 -14.56 -8.01
N ALA A 235 -17.32 -14.56 -9.34
CA ALA A 235 -17.21 -13.34 -10.12
C ALA A 235 -18.12 -13.37 -11.34
N ARG A 236 -18.65 -12.21 -11.74
CA ARG A 236 -19.46 -12.04 -12.94
C ARG A 236 -18.63 -11.43 -14.05
N THR A 237 -18.82 -11.94 -15.27
CA THR A 237 -18.23 -11.35 -16.46
C THR A 237 -19.12 -10.25 -17.03
N LYS A 238 -18.51 -9.32 -17.77
CA LYS A 238 -19.26 -8.34 -18.57
C LYS A 238 -20.00 -9.05 -19.70
N ASP A 239 -21.10 -8.44 -20.16
CA ASP A 239 -21.73 -8.85 -21.41
C ASP A 239 -20.84 -8.43 -22.58
N ASP A 240 -20.55 -9.35 -23.50
CA ASP A 240 -19.80 -9.08 -24.73
C ASP A 240 -20.56 -8.13 -25.69
N ALA A 241 -21.76 -7.68 -25.34
CA ALA A 241 -22.69 -6.93 -26.19
C ALA A 241 -22.58 -5.40 -26.07
N GLU A 242 -21.78 -4.83 -25.15
CA GLU A 242 -21.75 -3.36 -24.98
C GLU A 242 -20.77 -2.63 -25.91
N ASP A 243 -19.82 -3.31 -26.56
CA ASP A 243 -18.81 -2.63 -27.40
C ASP A 243 -19.19 -2.45 -28.89
N ASP A 244 -20.29 -3.04 -29.40
CA ASP A 244 -20.55 -3.05 -30.86
C ASP A 244 -21.96 -2.72 -31.36
N LYS A 245 -22.80 -2.00 -30.62
CA LYS A 245 -24.08 -1.52 -31.20
C LYS A 245 -24.37 -0.05 -30.91
N LYS A 246 -23.82 0.84 -31.73
CA LYS A 246 -24.62 1.96 -32.24
C LYS A 246 -25.83 1.35 -32.90
N CYS A 247 -27.01 1.56 -32.34
CA CYS A 247 -28.27 1.17 -32.96
C CYS A 247 -28.38 1.87 -34.30
N ASP A 248 -28.06 1.18 -35.39
CA ASP A 248 -28.51 1.57 -36.73
C ASP A 248 -30.03 1.49 -36.74
N GLY A 249 -30.67 2.65 -36.82
CA GLY A 249 -32.09 2.88 -36.64
C GLY A 249 -33.02 2.22 -37.67
N LYS A 250 -32.93 0.88 -37.85
CA LYS A 250 -33.74 0.10 -38.80
C LYS A 250 -34.46 -1.09 -38.17
N ASP A 251 -34.83 -1.00 -36.88
CA ASP A 251 -35.68 -2.05 -36.32
C ASP A 251 -37.09 -1.44 -36.07
N GLU A 252 -38.07 -1.88 -36.91
CA GLU A 252 -39.44 -1.37 -36.95
C GLU A 252 -40.29 -1.72 -35.72
N SER A 253 -39.74 -2.27 -34.68
CA SER A 253 -40.44 -2.67 -33.46
C SER A 253 -40.44 -1.62 -32.32
N CYS A 254 -39.78 -0.48 -32.49
CA CYS A 254 -39.84 0.65 -31.53
C CYS A 254 -40.96 1.61 -31.93
N LYS A 255 -42.15 1.40 -31.48
CA LYS A 255 -43.21 2.42 -31.55
C LYS A 255 -42.86 3.60 -30.67
N ARG A 256 -42.65 4.75 -31.33
CA ARG A 256 -42.45 6.04 -30.70
C ARG A 256 -43.76 6.55 -30.14
N GLU A 257 -43.85 6.71 -28.84
CA GLU A 257 -44.77 7.64 -28.20
C GLU A 257 -43.93 8.70 -27.47
N ASP A 258 -44.21 9.92 -27.84
CA ASP A 258 -43.80 11.22 -27.29
C ASP A 258 -42.34 11.67 -27.24
N LYS A 259 -42.14 12.81 -27.92
CA LYS A 259 -40.95 13.64 -27.99
C LYS A 259 -40.86 14.52 -26.73
N SER A 260 -40.20 14.09 -25.66
CA SER A 260 -39.69 15.06 -24.66
C SER A 260 -38.60 14.60 -23.70
N ASP A 261 -38.14 13.34 -23.71
CA ASP A 261 -37.01 12.96 -22.87
C ASP A 261 -36.10 11.92 -23.58
N ALA A 262 -34.94 12.42 -24.06
CA ALA A 262 -33.89 11.57 -24.59
C ALA A 262 -33.12 10.90 -23.44
N LYS A 263 -33.75 9.98 -22.71
CA LYS A 263 -33.06 9.00 -21.88
C LYS A 263 -32.88 7.71 -22.70
N ALA A 264 -31.64 7.30 -22.87
CA ALA A 264 -31.27 6.06 -23.54
C ALA A 264 -32.07 4.88 -23.00
N CYS A 265 -32.81 4.21 -23.89
CA CYS A 265 -33.50 2.94 -23.59
C CYS A 265 -32.44 1.87 -23.32
N LYS A 266 -32.20 1.53 -22.04
CA LYS A 266 -31.49 0.32 -21.66
C LYS A 266 -32.45 -0.86 -21.84
N CYS A 267 -32.37 -1.53 -22.97
CA CYS A 267 -32.99 -2.87 -23.14
C CYS A 267 -32.13 -3.87 -22.38
N ASP A 268 -32.55 -4.28 -21.21
CA ASP A 268 -31.94 -5.37 -20.43
C ASP A 268 -32.31 -6.70 -21.12
N LYS A 269 -31.53 -7.09 -22.14
CA LYS A 269 -31.79 -8.31 -22.95
C LYS A 269 -31.32 -9.61 -22.28
N ASN A 270 -30.68 -9.54 -21.09
CA ASN A 270 -30.06 -10.69 -20.43
C ASN A 270 -30.85 -11.26 -19.25
N LYS A 271 -32.13 -11.01 -19.17
CA LYS A 271 -32.99 -11.71 -18.22
C LYS A 271 -33.87 -12.71 -18.97
N ASP A 272 -33.79 -13.97 -18.58
CA ASP A 272 -34.80 -14.95 -18.99
C ASP A 272 -36.20 -14.54 -18.44
N LYS A 273 -37.23 -15.23 -18.85
CA LYS A 273 -38.59 -15.00 -18.36
C LYS A 273 -38.75 -15.23 -16.84
N THR A 274 -37.73 -15.81 -16.19
CA THR A 274 -37.66 -16.07 -14.73
C THR A 274 -36.87 -15.01 -13.99
N GLY A 275 -36.28 -14.03 -14.70
CA GLY A 275 -35.49 -12.95 -14.12
C GLY A 275 -34.09 -13.36 -13.64
N LYS A 276 -33.59 -14.54 -14.06
CA LYS A 276 -32.22 -14.98 -13.75
C LYS A 276 -31.21 -14.30 -14.68
N ASP A 277 -30.08 -13.92 -14.11
CA ASP A 277 -28.93 -13.37 -14.82
C ASP A 277 -28.18 -14.53 -15.52
N GLU A 278 -28.21 -14.56 -16.86
CA GLU A 278 -27.60 -15.61 -17.68
C GLU A 278 -26.11 -15.35 -18.01
N ARG A 279 -25.53 -14.27 -17.51
CA ARG A 279 -24.11 -13.96 -17.75
C ARG A 279 -23.21 -15.07 -17.23
N PRO A 280 -22.12 -15.41 -17.96
CA PRO A 280 -21.14 -16.37 -17.49
C PRO A 280 -20.60 -15.98 -16.12
N GLN A 281 -20.41 -16.95 -15.25
CA GLN A 281 -19.93 -16.76 -13.89
C GLN A 281 -18.72 -17.66 -13.65
N ILE A 282 -17.69 -17.09 -13.01
CA ILE A 282 -16.61 -17.87 -12.42
C ILE A 282 -17.08 -18.33 -11.05
N ARG A 283 -16.95 -19.63 -10.78
CA ARG A 283 -17.30 -20.24 -9.52
C ARG A 283 -16.21 -21.21 -9.07
N GLU A 284 -15.56 -20.92 -7.96
CA GLU A 284 -14.60 -21.78 -7.29
C GLU A 284 -15.04 -22.00 -5.84
N ILE A 285 -14.91 -23.22 -5.38
CA ILE A 285 -15.29 -23.60 -4.01
C ILE A 285 -14.08 -24.16 -3.29
N GLY A 286 -13.76 -23.57 -2.12
CA GLY A 286 -12.70 -24.04 -1.24
C GLY A 286 -11.30 -23.93 -1.82
N ILE A 287 -11.04 -22.91 -2.66
CA ILE A 287 -9.71 -22.65 -3.22
C ILE A 287 -8.78 -22.03 -2.18
N THR A 288 -7.50 -22.39 -2.18
CA THR A 288 -6.49 -21.77 -1.33
C THR A 288 -5.98 -20.45 -1.95
N PRO A 289 -5.45 -19.51 -1.15
CA PRO A 289 -4.88 -18.26 -1.66
C PRO A 289 -3.78 -18.41 -2.71
N LEU A 290 -2.91 -19.42 -2.56
CA LEU A 290 -1.85 -19.71 -3.53
C LEU A 290 -2.40 -20.32 -4.84
N GLU A 291 -3.39 -21.21 -4.75
CA GLU A 291 -4.06 -21.74 -5.95
C GLU A 291 -4.81 -20.64 -6.69
N PHE A 292 -5.47 -19.74 -5.95
CA PHE A 292 -6.15 -18.60 -6.54
C PHE A 292 -5.19 -17.69 -7.29
N TYR A 293 -4.06 -17.31 -6.69
CA TYR A 293 -3.03 -16.52 -7.35
C TYR A 293 -2.55 -17.20 -8.65
N LYS A 294 -2.14 -18.47 -8.58
CA LYS A 294 -1.60 -19.21 -9.72
C LYS A 294 -2.62 -19.43 -10.84
N LYS A 295 -3.90 -19.57 -10.50
CA LYS A 295 -4.96 -19.88 -11.48
C LYS A 295 -5.53 -18.64 -12.14
N TYR A 296 -5.74 -17.57 -11.37
CA TYR A 296 -6.53 -16.42 -11.83
C TYR A 296 -5.70 -15.18 -12.15
N VAL A 297 -4.53 -15.00 -11.56
CA VAL A 297 -3.69 -13.82 -11.80
C VAL A 297 -2.72 -14.11 -12.95
N PRO A 298 -2.85 -13.41 -14.09
CA PRO A 298 -2.05 -13.71 -15.29
C PRO A 298 -0.65 -13.12 -15.27
N VAL A 299 -0.23 -12.54 -14.13
CA VAL A 299 1.05 -11.86 -13.94
C VAL A 299 1.88 -12.63 -12.92
N ASP A 300 3.10 -13.02 -13.29
CA ASP A 300 4.08 -13.50 -12.32
C ASP A 300 4.77 -12.31 -11.67
N VAL A 301 4.61 -12.17 -10.34
CA VAL A 301 5.21 -11.08 -9.58
C VAL A 301 6.74 -11.09 -9.60
N ASN A 302 7.36 -12.18 -10.07
CA ASN A 302 8.82 -12.35 -10.20
C ASN A 302 9.38 -11.81 -11.52
N ASP A 303 8.54 -11.49 -12.51
CA ASP A 303 8.97 -10.99 -13.82
C ASP A 303 9.42 -9.51 -13.80
N PHE A 304 9.46 -8.90 -12.62
CA PHE A 304 9.78 -7.48 -12.45
C PHE A 304 11.15 -7.26 -11.84
N ALA A 305 11.86 -6.25 -12.34
CA ALA A 305 13.14 -5.79 -11.80
C ALA A 305 13.01 -4.37 -11.23
N THR A 306 13.63 -4.14 -10.08
CA THR A 306 13.67 -2.80 -9.49
C THR A 306 14.80 -1.99 -10.12
N LEU A 307 14.47 -0.88 -10.77
CA LEU A 307 15.41 0.08 -11.32
C LEU A 307 15.52 1.30 -10.42
N ALA A 308 16.70 1.88 -10.36
CA ALA A 308 16.96 3.16 -9.69
C ALA A 308 17.84 4.05 -10.57
N ASN A 309 17.68 5.36 -10.45
CA ASN A 309 18.64 6.32 -10.98
C ASN A 309 19.27 7.09 -9.82
N ALA A 310 20.43 6.65 -9.36
CA ALA A 310 21.17 7.27 -8.26
C ALA A 310 22.55 7.72 -8.78
N PRO A 311 22.71 8.99 -9.23
CA PRO A 311 23.94 9.50 -9.83
C PRO A 311 25.00 9.84 -8.77
N LEU A 312 25.39 8.86 -7.98
CA LEU A 312 26.38 8.99 -6.92
C LEU A 312 27.70 8.33 -7.34
N LYS A 313 28.83 9.00 -7.05
CA LYS A 313 30.16 8.42 -7.32
C LYS A 313 30.38 7.07 -6.63
N SER A 314 29.80 6.87 -5.45
CA SER A 314 29.85 5.61 -4.68
C SER A 314 28.94 4.52 -5.24
N ARG A 315 28.07 4.83 -6.19
CA ARG A 315 27.11 3.90 -6.81
C ARG A 315 27.14 4.00 -8.33
N PRO A 316 28.19 3.50 -9.00
CA PRO A 316 28.28 3.48 -10.46
C PRO A 316 27.04 2.89 -11.14
N PHE A 317 26.70 3.41 -12.32
CA PHE A 317 25.60 2.87 -13.13
C PHE A 317 25.91 1.45 -13.66
N ASN A 318 24.84 0.77 -14.09
CA ASN A 318 24.87 -0.59 -14.67
C ASN A 318 25.42 -1.64 -13.68
N ARG A 319 25.12 -1.45 -12.41
CA ARG A 319 25.46 -2.40 -11.34
C ARG A 319 24.24 -2.68 -10.46
N ARG A 320 24.22 -3.91 -9.91
CA ARG A 320 23.24 -4.34 -8.92
C ARG A 320 23.72 -3.94 -7.52
N TYR A 321 22.80 -3.45 -6.71
CA TYR A 321 23.01 -3.06 -5.32
C TYR A 321 22.02 -3.77 -4.43
N ARG A 322 22.43 -4.07 -3.19
CA ARG A 322 21.60 -4.66 -2.15
C ARG A 322 21.55 -3.71 -0.97
N ILE A 323 20.34 -3.52 -0.41
CA ILE A 323 20.14 -2.74 0.80
C ILE A 323 20.03 -3.72 1.97
N ARG A 324 21.06 -3.75 2.82
CA ARG A 324 21.10 -4.66 3.98
C ARG A 324 19.97 -4.37 4.96
N PHE A 325 19.43 -5.43 5.56
CA PHE A 325 18.33 -5.38 6.53
C PHE A 325 17.03 -4.79 5.98
N SER A 326 16.75 -4.90 4.69
CA SER A 326 15.60 -4.35 4.03
C SER A 326 14.54 -5.39 3.65
N ALA A 327 14.74 -6.65 3.98
CA ALA A 327 13.73 -7.69 3.79
C ALA A 327 12.50 -7.46 4.68
N ASN A 328 11.32 -7.86 4.19
CA ASN A 328 10.14 -8.09 5.06
C ASN A 328 9.94 -9.58 5.32
N VAL A 329 10.31 -10.43 4.36
CA VAL A 329 10.24 -11.90 4.46
C VAL A 329 11.68 -12.42 4.48
N VAL A 330 12.07 -13.11 5.54
CA VAL A 330 13.47 -13.52 5.79
C VAL A 330 14.05 -14.33 4.64
N GLU A 331 13.32 -15.32 4.15
CA GLU A 331 13.75 -16.22 3.07
C GLU A 331 13.80 -15.55 1.68
N ALA A 332 13.09 -14.45 1.48
CA ALA A 332 13.15 -13.71 0.22
C ALA A 332 14.41 -12.83 0.09
N GLY A 333 15.08 -12.58 1.21
CA GLY A 333 16.31 -11.79 1.24
C GLY A 333 16.10 -10.28 1.14
N ASP A 334 17.22 -9.57 1.18
CA ASP A 334 17.25 -8.12 1.13
C ASP A 334 16.88 -7.56 -0.25
N MET A 335 16.33 -6.33 -0.27
CA MET A 335 16.02 -5.60 -1.51
C MET A 335 17.26 -5.43 -2.40
N GLU A 336 17.08 -5.74 -3.69
CA GLU A 336 18.06 -5.47 -4.73
C GLU A 336 17.49 -4.51 -5.79
N PHE A 337 18.36 -3.67 -6.34
CA PHE A 337 18.02 -2.80 -7.47
C PHE A 337 19.19 -2.67 -8.44
N VAL A 338 18.89 -2.37 -9.69
CA VAL A 338 19.89 -2.04 -10.71
C VAL A 338 19.94 -0.53 -10.86
N ASN A 339 21.13 0.06 -10.62
CA ASN A 339 21.33 1.49 -10.83
C ASN A 339 21.61 1.75 -12.30
N VAL A 340 20.73 2.51 -12.97
CA VAL A 340 20.81 2.76 -14.42
C VAL A 340 20.91 4.25 -14.73
N PRO A 341 21.48 4.65 -15.90
CA PRO A 341 21.46 6.02 -16.39
C PRO A 341 20.02 6.54 -16.56
N LEU A 342 19.87 7.87 -16.53
CA LEU A 342 18.56 8.51 -16.57
C LEU A 342 17.77 8.23 -17.85
N ASP A 343 18.44 8.15 -18.99
CA ASP A 343 17.84 7.83 -20.29
C ASP A 343 17.26 6.40 -20.31
N VAL A 344 17.99 5.44 -19.76
CA VAL A 344 17.52 4.05 -19.60
C VAL A 344 16.33 3.99 -18.63
N PHE A 345 16.42 4.71 -17.49
CA PHE A 345 15.32 4.77 -16.52
C PHE A 345 14.04 5.36 -17.14
N LYS A 346 14.17 6.48 -17.87
CA LYS A 346 13.04 7.11 -18.57
C LYS A 346 12.42 6.21 -19.63
N LYS A 347 13.25 5.51 -20.40
CA LYS A 347 12.77 4.57 -21.42
C LYS A 347 11.96 3.45 -20.77
N ALA A 348 12.49 2.81 -19.75
CA ALA A 348 11.79 1.74 -19.02
C ALA A 348 10.49 2.21 -18.33
N ALA A 349 10.32 3.50 -18.06
CA ALA A 349 9.10 4.06 -17.49
C ALA A 349 8.04 4.43 -18.56
N LEU A 350 8.42 4.47 -19.85
CA LEU A 350 7.53 4.85 -20.96
C LEU A 350 7.10 3.63 -21.79
N ASP A 351 7.89 2.56 -21.76
CA ASP A 351 7.59 1.26 -22.41
C ASP A 351 6.60 0.44 -21.57
#